data_5ca18f046a84bb3a9fc471dc6e955527
#
_entry.id   5ca18f046a84bb3a9fc471dc6e955527
#
_cell.length_a   1.000
_cell.length_b   1.000
_cell.length_c   1.000
_cell.angle_alpha   90.00
_cell.angle_beta   90.00
_cell.angle_gamma   90.00
#
_symmetry.space_group_name_H-M   'P 1'
#
loop_
_entity.id
_entity.type
_entity.pdbx_description
1 polymer ?
#
loop_
_entity_poly.entity_id
_entity_poly.type
_entity_poly.pdbx_seq_one_letter_code
_entity_poly.pdbx_strand_id
1 'polypeptide(L)'
;MKPAGNNIKVESPENHLSWGERNAFSLVMFMFEAVSENADLIVLDDPISSFDKSKKFAIIKKLFSSNEVSFRNKTVLLLTHDLQPVIDFVHVGLFKKDNITVVASYLKNDNGQIIELDINDCDLKNVVNLTSGFAKDESLPLHTRIVNLRKHFELQNEQYSSSDEYQLLSNLIHGRCAPEIKNGTDKQPFPQERLKSALDKIATYNLSDDYKELINDLSTEKLLESLQKFDIYNNLIAIRLIFERQGDLASKFRKKFPHIYKLLNETNHIENDYVLQLDPSKFFYIPESDLEIIRNFISENLIYKE
;
A
#
# COMPACT_ATOMS: atom_id res chain seq x y z
N MET A 1 -25.93 18.91 21.48
CA MET A 1 -26.49 19.15 20.12
C MET A 1 -27.98 19.40 20.26
N LYS A 2 -28.50 20.51 19.73
CA LYS A 2 -29.97 20.69 19.61
C LYS A 2 -30.33 20.34 18.18
N PRO A 3 -31.19 19.34 17.94
CA PRO A 3 -31.78 19.18 16.62
C PRO A 3 -32.61 20.45 16.32
N ALA A 4 -32.51 20.94 15.09
CA ALA A 4 -33.25 22.11 14.66
C ALA A 4 -34.77 21.86 14.84
N GLY A 5 -35.36 22.52 15.83
CA GLY A 5 -36.80 22.63 16.02
C GLY A 5 -37.45 21.62 16.98
N ASN A 6 -37.14 21.56 18.20
CA ASN A 6 -37.91 21.28 19.39
C ASN A 6 -36.96 20.89 20.53
N ASN A 7 -37.20 21.42 21.75
CA ASN A 7 -36.45 21.08 22.96
C ASN A 7 -36.82 19.65 23.46
N ILE A 8 -36.52 18.63 22.65
CA ILE A 8 -36.65 17.24 23.07
C ILE A 8 -35.39 16.88 23.83
N LYS A 9 -35.53 16.54 25.10
CA LYS A 9 -34.44 15.98 25.91
C LYS A 9 -34.13 14.59 25.37
N VAL A 10 -32.95 14.40 24.80
CA VAL A 10 -32.50 13.11 24.31
C VAL A 10 -32.06 12.29 25.52
N GLU A 11 -32.89 11.33 25.94
CA GLU A 11 -32.63 10.51 27.14
C GLU A 11 -31.56 9.44 26.94
N SER A 12 -31.31 9.02 25.71
CA SER A 12 -30.30 7.99 25.37
C SER A 12 -29.65 8.33 24.03
N PRO A 13 -28.57 9.14 24.03
CA PRO A 13 -27.88 9.56 22.80
C PRO A 13 -27.46 8.38 21.89
N GLU A 14 -27.10 7.26 22.48
CA GLU A 14 -26.71 6.01 21.79
C GLU A 14 -27.80 5.44 20.87
N ASN A 15 -29.06 5.73 21.13
CA ASN A 15 -30.21 5.24 20.33
C ASN A 15 -30.51 6.15 19.13
N HIS A 16 -29.91 7.36 19.09
CA HIS A 16 -30.21 8.40 18.10
C HIS A 16 -29.02 8.79 17.24
N LEU A 17 -27.81 8.28 17.55
CA LEU A 17 -26.59 8.58 16.84
C LEU A 17 -26.10 7.36 16.06
N SER A 18 -25.65 7.57 14.83
CA SER A 18 -24.90 6.58 14.09
C SER A 18 -23.59 6.23 14.81
N TRP A 19 -22.96 5.10 14.46
CA TRP A 19 -21.70 4.70 15.05
C TRP A 19 -20.62 5.80 14.95
N GLY A 20 -20.46 6.41 13.78
CA GLY A 20 -19.52 7.52 13.58
C GLY A 20 -19.85 8.75 14.44
N GLU A 21 -21.14 9.13 14.58
CA GLU A 21 -21.54 10.25 15.43
C GLU A 21 -21.29 9.96 16.92
N ARG A 22 -21.49 8.72 17.37
CA ARG A 22 -21.14 8.31 18.73
C ARG A 22 -19.64 8.44 18.99
N ASN A 23 -18.80 7.96 18.07
CA ASN A 23 -17.35 8.08 18.20
C ASN A 23 -16.90 9.54 18.20
N ALA A 24 -17.46 10.39 17.32
CA ALA A 24 -17.18 11.82 17.32
C ALA A 24 -17.59 12.49 18.64
N PHE A 25 -18.75 12.14 19.16
CA PHE A 25 -19.23 12.65 20.44
C PHE A 25 -18.31 12.22 21.60
N SER A 26 -17.96 10.94 21.67
CA SER A 26 -17.06 10.41 22.70
C SER A 26 -15.69 11.08 22.64
N LEU A 27 -15.14 11.29 21.45
CA LEU A 27 -13.84 11.97 21.25
C LEU A 27 -13.91 13.44 21.71
N VAL A 28 -15.00 14.14 21.43
CA VAL A 28 -15.22 15.51 21.90
C VAL A 28 -15.33 15.56 23.42
N MET A 29 -16.07 14.65 24.03
CA MET A 29 -16.20 14.56 25.50
C MET A 29 -14.86 14.28 26.15
N PHE A 30 -14.10 13.31 25.61
CA PHE A 30 -12.73 13.02 26.06
C PHE A 30 -11.80 14.26 25.94
N MET A 31 -11.92 15.02 24.86
CA MET A 31 -11.13 16.25 24.67
C MET A 31 -11.42 17.28 25.78
N PHE A 32 -12.69 17.47 26.14
CA PHE A 32 -13.06 18.36 27.23
C PHE A 32 -12.50 17.90 28.58
N GLU A 33 -12.62 16.61 28.87
CA GLU A 33 -12.12 16.00 30.11
C GLU A 33 -10.60 16.15 30.22
N ALA A 34 -9.84 15.71 29.18
CA ALA A 34 -8.38 15.75 29.16
C ALA A 34 -7.82 17.19 29.29
N VAL A 35 -8.51 18.17 28.71
CA VAL A 35 -8.13 19.59 28.85
C VAL A 35 -8.46 20.11 30.25
N SER A 36 -9.62 19.73 30.84
CA SER A 36 -10.01 20.16 32.19
C SER A 36 -9.13 19.59 33.29
N GLU A 37 -8.66 18.35 33.12
CA GLU A 37 -7.74 17.68 34.04
C GLU A 37 -6.28 18.12 33.86
N ASN A 38 -6.00 18.97 32.87
CA ASN A 38 -4.67 19.46 32.54
C ASN A 38 -3.64 18.34 32.31
N ALA A 39 -4.04 17.27 31.62
CA ALA A 39 -3.19 16.11 31.32
C ALA A 39 -1.90 16.55 30.59
N ASP A 40 -0.76 16.02 31.00
CA ASP A 40 0.56 16.29 30.39
C ASP A 40 0.76 15.49 29.09
N LEU A 41 0.23 14.27 29.04
CA LEU A 41 0.27 13.37 27.90
C LEU A 41 -1.14 12.86 27.58
N ILE A 42 -1.50 12.94 26.32
CA ILE A 42 -2.77 12.42 25.80
C ILE A 42 -2.43 11.29 24.82
N VAL A 43 -3.01 10.11 25.02
CA VAL A 43 -2.86 8.97 24.11
C VAL A 43 -4.17 8.77 23.38
N LEU A 44 -4.11 8.79 22.05
CA LEU A 44 -5.23 8.54 21.14
C LEU A 44 -4.93 7.27 20.35
N ASP A 45 -5.67 6.20 20.64
CA ASP A 45 -5.53 4.92 19.95
C ASP A 45 -6.60 4.83 18.87
N ASP A 46 -6.16 4.93 17.62
CA ASP A 46 -6.95 4.85 16.39
C ASP A 46 -8.27 5.67 16.39
N PRO A 47 -8.21 6.96 16.78
CA PRO A 47 -9.40 7.77 17.08
C PRO A 47 -10.23 8.11 15.85
N ILE A 48 -9.73 7.88 14.63
CA ILE A 48 -10.34 8.37 13.40
C ILE A 48 -10.70 7.28 12.39
N SER A 49 -10.38 6.01 12.64
CA SER A 49 -10.57 4.90 11.68
C SER A 49 -12.02 4.72 11.22
N SER A 50 -12.96 4.99 12.11
CA SER A 50 -14.39 4.82 11.83
C SER A 50 -15.04 5.93 10.99
N PHE A 51 -14.25 6.95 10.58
CA PHE A 51 -14.78 8.11 9.85
C PHE A 51 -14.42 8.06 8.36
N ASP A 52 -15.28 8.66 7.54
CA ASP A 52 -14.94 8.95 6.15
C ASP A 52 -13.85 10.04 6.04
N LYS A 53 -13.20 10.12 4.88
CA LYS A 53 -12.04 10.99 4.64
C LYS A 53 -12.27 12.46 4.99
N SER A 54 -13.44 13.00 4.66
CA SER A 54 -13.76 14.41 4.92
C SER A 54 -13.94 14.68 6.42
N LYS A 55 -14.53 13.74 7.15
CA LYS A 55 -14.72 13.82 8.60
C LYS A 55 -13.37 13.62 9.33
N LYS A 56 -12.51 12.69 8.87
CA LYS A 56 -11.16 12.53 9.43
C LYS A 56 -10.41 13.84 9.48
N PHE A 57 -10.33 14.53 8.35
CA PHE A 57 -9.67 15.85 8.29
C PHE A 57 -10.30 16.88 9.24
N ALA A 58 -11.63 16.98 9.27
CA ALA A 58 -12.33 17.92 10.14
C ALA A 58 -12.10 17.64 11.64
N ILE A 59 -12.05 16.36 12.03
CA ILE A 59 -11.77 15.93 13.40
C ILE A 59 -10.34 16.26 13.79
N ILE A 60 -9.36 15.88 12.97
CA ILE A 60 -7.94 16.20 13.20
C ILE A 60 -7.77 17.72 13.37
N LYS A 61 -8.33 18.50 12.47
CA LYS A 61 -8.26 19.96 12.56
C LYS A 61 -8.90 20.46 13.86
N LYS A 62 -10.02 19.88 14.29
CA LYS A 62 -10.70 20.29 15.54
C LYS A 62 -9.90 19.95 16.78
N LEU A 63 -9.26 18.79 16.84
CA LEU A 63 -8.44 18.36 17.97
C LEU A 63 -7.27 19.32 18.25
N PHE A 64 -6.69 19.89 17.20
CA PHE A 64 -5.50 20.74 17.30
C PHE A 64 -5.74 22.20 16.92
N SER A 65 -7.00 22.62 16.76
CA SER A 65 -7.33 24.02 16.44
C SER A 65 -7.01 24.96 17.61
N SER A 66 -6.84 26.26 17.31
CA SER A 66 -6.53 27.31 18.29
C SER A 66 -7.68 27.72 19.20
N ASN A 67 -8.76 26.94 19.26
CA ASN A 67 -9.90 27.20 20.16
C ASN A 67 -9.51 26.92 21.61
N GLU A 68 -10.28 27.46 22.56
CA GLU A 68 -10.07 27.33 24.01
C GLU A 68 -9.98 25.88 24.49
N VAL A 69 -10.69 24.96 23.81
CA VAL A 69 -10.66 23.53 24.08
C VAL A 69 -10.01 22.82 22.90
N SER A 70 -8.74 22.48 23.01
CA SER A 70 -7.98 21.71 22.00
C SER A 70 -6.73 21.11 22.61
N PHE A 71 -6.13 20.17 21.89
CA PHE A 71 -4.86 19.54 22.29
C PHE A 71 -3.61 20.30 21.81
N ARG A 72 -3.77 21.50 21.26
CA ARG A 72 -2.67 22.28 20.66
C ARG A 72 -1.46 22.45 21.56
N ASN A 73 -1.66 22.66 22.88
CA ASN A 73 -0.60 22.91 23.85
C ASN A 73 -0.31 21.67 24.72
N LYS A 74 -0.65 20.49 24.24
CA LYS A 74 -0.45 19.22 24.94
C LYS A 74 0.48 18.32 24.16
N THR A 75 1.17 17.43 24.87
CA THR A 75 1.87 16.32 24.25
C THR A 75 0.84 15.24 23.88
N VAL A 76 0.75 14.89 22.61
CA VAL A 76 -0.20 13.91 22.11
C VAL A 76 0.53 12.77 21.42
N LEU A 77 0.27 11.55 21.84
CA LEU A 77 0.65 10.33 21.14
C LEU A 77 -0.57 9.81 20.37
N LEU A 78 -0.52 9.91 19.04
CA LEU A 78 -1.55 9.42 18.15
C LEU A 78 -1.08 8.09 17.53
N LEU A 79 -1.71 6.98 17.92
CA LEU A 79 -1.52 5.68 17.32
C LEU A 79 -2.60 5.48 16.24
N THR A 80 -2.20 5.09 15.05
CA THR A 80 -3.15 4.87 13.95
C THR A 80 -2.54 3.95 12.88
N HIS A 81 -3.39 3.18 12.21
CA HIS A 81 -3.02 2.45 11.00
C HIS A 81 -3.38 3.24 9.72
N ASP A 82 -3.93 4.45 9.86
CA ASP A 82 -4.34 5.31 8.76
C ASP A 82 -3.22 6.28 8.37
N LEU A 83 -2.89 6.31 7.08
CA LEU A 83 -1.86 7.21 6.55
C LEU A 83 -2.31 8.68 6.48
N GLN A 84 -3.63 8.96 6.50
CA GLN A 84 -4.13 10.32 6.33
C GLN A 84 -3.59 11.32 7.36
N PRO A 85 -3.52 11.01 8.67
CA PRO A 85 -2.89 11.91 9.64
C PRO A 85 -1.44 12.23 9.32
N VAL A 86 -0.67 11.24 8.85
CA VAL A 86 0.73 11.44 8.48
C VAL A 86 0.83 12.40 7.29
N ILE A 87 -0.02 12.23 6.28
CA ILE A 87 -0.10 13.15 5.14
C ILE A 87 -0.44 14.57 5.62
N ASP A 88 -1.47 14.70 6.45
CA ASP A 88 -1.95 16.00 6.91
C ASP A 88 -0.91 16.72 7.79
N PHE A 89 -0.25 16.02 8.69
CA PHE A 89 0.73 16.61 9.62
C PHE A 89 2.11 16.79 9.01
N VAL A 90 2.62 15.80 8.29
CA VAL A 90 4.01 15.77 7.79
C VAL A 90 4.12 16.45 6.43
N HIS A 91 3.33 16.00 5.45
CA HIS A 91 3.41 16.49 4.06
C HIS A 91 2.72 17.84 3.88
N VAL A 92 1.45 17.95 4.27
CA VAL A 92 0.69 19.19 4.17
C VAL A 92 1.18 20.23 5.19
N GLY A 93 1.69 19.74 6.32
CA GLY A 93 2.16 20.61 7.42
C GLY A 93 1.02 21.42 8.01
N LEU A 94 -0.14 20.76 8.24
CA LEU A 94 -1.40 21.40 8.65
C LEU A 94 -1.26 22.41 9.80
N PHE A 95 -0.37 22.15 10.76
CA PHE A 95 -0.15 22.99 11.92
C PHE A 95 1.25 23.60 11.99
N LYS A 96 2.00 23.57 10.89
CA LYS A 96 3.38 24.10 10.85
C LYS A 96 3.45 25.60 11.23
N LYS A 97 2.44 26.37 10.87
CA LYS A 97 2.32 27.80 11.20
C LYS A 97 1.96 28.06 12.67
N ASP A 98 1.50 27.03 13.36
CA ASP A 98 1.02 27.10 14.75
C ASP A 98 2.10 26.71 15.76
N ASN A 99 3.36 26.52 15.32
CA ASN A 99 4.50 26.08 16.14
C ASN A 99 4.26 24.72 16.84
N ILE A 100 3.46 23.85 16.24
CA ILE A 100 3.29 22.47 16.71
C ILE A 100 4.41 21.63 16.09
N THR A 101 5.22 21.00 16.94
CA THR A 101 6.22 20.02 16.51
C THR A 101 5.55 18.68 16.30
N VAL A 102 5.73 18.11 15.12
CA VAL A 102 5.22 16.79 14.76
C VAL A 102 6.39 15.85 14.49
N VAL A 103 6.34 14.68 15.10
CA VAL A 103 7.21 13.54 14.81
C VAL A 103 6.30 12.39 14.38
N ALA A 104 6.64 11.72 13.29
CA ALA A 104 5.89 10.57 12.80
C ALA A 104 6.83 9.39 12.62
N SER A 105 6.39 8.23 13.08
CA SER A 105 7.16 6.99 13.02
C SER A 105 6.30 5.83 12.56
N TYR A 106 6.91 4.92 11.81
CA TYR A 106 6.34 3.65 11.44
C TYR A 106 6.87 2.57 12.39
N LEU A 107 5.97 1.88 13.07
CA LEU A 107 6.32 0.78 13.97
C LEU A 107 6.18 -0.55 13.24
N LYS A 108 7.22 -1.36 13.27
CA LYS A 108 7.17 -2.74 12.81
C LYS A 108 7.59 -3.70 13.92
N ASN A 109 6.97 -4.87 13.92
CA ASN A 109 7.40 -5.97 14.78
C ASN A 109 8.31 -6.91 13.98
N ASP A 110 9.55 -7.02 14.37
CA ASP A 110 10.53 -7.92 13.76
C ASP A 110 10.96 -8.97 14.80
N ASN A 111 10.42 -10.18 14.66
CA ASN A 111 10.69 -11.32 15.56
C ASN A 111 10.50 -10.98 17.06
N GLY A 112 9.46 -10.22 17.38
CA GLY A 112 9.12 -9.79 18.74
C GLY A 112 9.85 -8.51 19.18
N GLN A 113 10.70 -7.93 18.35
CA GLN A 113 11.29 -6.62 18.58
C GLN A 113 10.51 -5.54 17.84
N ILE A 114 10.15 -4.48 18.54
CA ILE A 114 9.53 -3.31 17.90
C ILE A 114 10.64 -2.43 17.35
N ILE A 115 10.62 -2.22 16.04
CA ILE A 115 11.53 -1.33 15.33
C ILE A 115 10.74 -0.08 14.94
N GLU A 116 11.30 1.08 15.26
CA GLU A 116 10.75 2.37 14.91
C GLU A 116 11.52 2.95 13.72
N LEU A 117 10.80 3.39 12.69
CA LEU A 117 11.35 4.03 11.51
C LEU A 117 10.74 5.42 11.35
N ASP A 118 11.56 6.46 11.37
CA ASP A 118 11.10 7.82 11.17
C ASP A 118 10.47 8.01 9.79
N ILE A 119 9.33 8.71 9.79
CA ILE A 119 8.63 9.12 8.57
C ILE A 119 8.85 10.62 8.35
N ASN A 120 9.47 10.98 7.24
CA ASN A 120 9.68 12.35 6.82
C ASN A 120 8.84 12.65 5.55
N ASP A 121 8.72 13.93 5.18
CA ASP A 121 8.01 14.35 3.98
C ASP A 121 8.52 13.66 2.70
N CYS A 122 9.83 13.44 2.61
CA CYS A 122 10.43 12.74 1.47
C CYS A 122 10.08 11.25 1.37
N ASP A 123 9.53 10.66 2.43
CA ASP A 123 9.08 9.27 2.45
C ASP A 123 7.65 9.11 1.90
N LEU A 124 6.90 10.21 1.80
CA LEU A 124 5.56 10.26 1.22
C LEU A 124 5.68 10.49 -0.28
N LYS A 125 5.49 9.44 -1.07
CA LYS A 125 5.68 9.45 -2.51
C LYS A 125 4.35 9.53 -3.25
N ASN A 126 4.30 10.34 -4.29
CA ASN A 126 3.22 10.25 -5.28
C ASN A 126 3.30 8.88 -5.96
N VAL A 127 2.21 8.13 -5.92
CA VAL A 127 2.14 6.75 -6.43
C VAL A 127 2.54 6.64 -7.90
N VAL A 128 2.14 7.60 -8.73
CA VAL A 128 2.49 7.62 -10.16
C VAL A 128 3.99 7.82 -10.35
N ASN A 129 4.58 8.74 -9.59
CA ASN A 129 6.02 9.00 -9.64
C ASN A 129 6.83 7.83 -9.06
N LEU A 130 6.35 7.22 -7.98
CA LEU A 130 6.98 6.07 -7.36
C LEU A 130 7.04 4.89 -8.33
N THR A 131 5.92 4.53 -8.94
CA THR A 131 5.85 3.41 -9.89
C THR A 131 6.70 3.66 -11.14
N SER A 132 6.73 4.91 -11.65
CA SER A 132 7.62 5.29 -12.76
C SER A 132 9.10 5.23 -12.35
N GLY A 133 9.42 5.68 -11.14
CA GLY A 133 10.77 5.62 -10.59
C GLY A 133 11.28 4.18 -10.50
N PHE A 134 10.51 3.29 -9.88
CA PHE A 134 10.87 1.87 -9.80
C PHE A 134 10.98 1.20 -11.17
N ALA A 135 10.16 1.56 -12.13
CA ALA A 135 10.23 1.02 -13.48
C ALA A 135 11.54 1.38 -14.20
N LYS A 136 12.10 2.58 -13.93
CA LYS A 136 13.33 3.09 -14.55
C LYS A 136 14.61 2.75 -13.80
N ASP A 137 14.52 2.36 -12.55
CA ASP A 137 15.67 2.10 -11.70
C ASP A 137 16.34 0.76 -12.05
N GLU A 138 17.46 0.83 -12.75
CA GLU A 138 18.22 -0.36 -13.20
C GLU A 138 18.90 -1.11 -12.06
N SER A 139 18.98 -0.55 -10.86
CA SER A 139 19.47 -1.25 -9.68
C SER A 139 18.45 -2.27 -9.13
N LEU A 140 17.18 -2.11 -9.50
CA LEU A 140 16.12 -3.03 -9.12
C LEU A 140 16.03 -4.22 -10.08
N PRO A 141 15.59 -5.38 -9.57
CA PRO A 141 15.42 -6.56 -10.40
C PRO A 141 14.31 -6.36 -11.43
N LEU A 142 14.46 -7.01 -12.60
CA LEU A 142 13.55 -6.85 -13.74
C LEU A 142 12.09 -7.10 -13.38
N HIS A 143 11.80 -8.10 -12.54
CA HIS A 143 10.42 -8.40 -12.13
C HIS A 143 9.76 -7.25 -11.37
N THR A 144 10.50 -6.55 -10.50
CA THR A 144 10.01 -5.37 -9.79
C THR A 144 9.75 -4.22 -10.75
N ARG A 145 10.66 -3.99 -11.69
CA ARG A 145 10.52 -2.94 -12.70
C ARG A 145 9.29 -3.15 -13.57
N ILE A 146 9.06 -4.38 -14.04
CA ILE A 146 7.91 -4.73 -14.88
C ILE A 146 6.57 -4.63 -14.14
N VAL A 147 6.49 -5.09 -12.89
CA VAL A 147 5.27 -4.99 -12.10
C VAL A 147 4.92 -3.52 -11.82
N ASN A 148 5.92 -2.70 -11.46
CA ASN A 148 5.69 -1.28 -11.23
C ASN A 148 5.38 -0.52 -12.53
N LEU A 149 5.98 -0.89 -13.66
CA LEU A 149 5.65 -0.28 -14.95
C LEU A 149 4.20 -0.58 -15.35
N ARG A 150 3.73 -1.82 -15.18
CA ARG A 150 2.33 -2.16 -15.42
C ARG A 150 1.40 -1.33 -14.54
N LYS A 151 1.75 -1.18 -13.24
CA LYS A 151 0.98 -0.36 -12.30
C LYS A 151 0.98 1.12 -12.70
N HIS A 152 2.11 1.62 -13.20
CA HIS A 152 2.22 2.98 -13.71
C HIS A 152 1.24 3.24 -14.87
N PHE A 153 1.18 2.34 -15.87
CA PHE A 153 0.21 2.47 -16.96
C PHE A 153 -1.25 2.34 -16.49
N GLU A 154 -1.51 1.49 -15.50
CA GLU A 154 -2.83 1.35 -14.88
C GLU A 154 -3.29 2.67 -14.24
N LEU A 155 -2.39 3.39 -13.55
CA LEU A 155 -2.69 4.65 -12.89
C LEU A 155 -2.83 5.84 -13.84
N GLN A 156 -2.26 5.76 -15.04
CA GLN A 156 -2.30 6.84 -16.02
C GLN A 156 -3.53 6.82 -16.94
N ASN A 157 -4.20 5.69 -17.07
CA ASN A 157 -5.26 5.52 -18.05
C ASN A 157 -6.47 4.79 -17.45
N GLU A 158 -7.63 5.43 -17.46
CA GLU A 158 -8.88 4.80 -16.98
C GLU A 158 -9.26 3.55 -17.80
N GLN A 159 -8.85 3.47 -19.06
CA GLN A 159 -9.05 2.30 -19.93
C GLN A 159 -7.79 1.46 -20.08
N TYR A 160 -6.96 1.40 -19.06
CA TYR A 160 -5.65 0.75 -19.08
C TYR A 160 -5.69 -0.70 -19.58
N SER A 161 -6.74 -1.44 -19.24
CA SER A 161 -6.85 -2.86 -19.56
C SER A 161 -6.88 -3.17 -21.08
N SER A 162 -7.20 -2.17 -21.91
CA SER A 162 -7.19 -2.25 -23.37
C SER A 162 -5.90 -1.72 -24.02
N SER A 163 -5.00 -1.09 -23.22
CA SER A 163 -3.73 -0.59 -23.78
C SER A 163 -2.75 -1.73 -24.07
N ASP A 164 -2.01 -1.58 -25.16
CA ASP A 164 -1.05 -2.59 -25.61
C ASP A 164 0.08 -2.79 -24.60
N GLU A 165 0.57 -1.72 -23.99
CA GLU A 165 1.62 -1.74 -23.00
C GLU A 165 1.20 -2.52 -21.75
N TYR A 166 0.02 -2.24 -21.23
CA TYR A 166 -0.51 -2.97 -20.06
C TYR A 166 -0.70 -4.45 -20.37
N GLN A 167 -1.26 -4.78 -21.55
CA GLN A 167 -1.46 -6.17 -21.95
C GLN A 167 -0.14 -6.89 -22.18
N LEU A 168 0.86 -6.24 -22.78
CA LEU A 168 2.21 -6.77 -22.96
C LEU A 168 2.86 -7.10 -21.61
N LEU A 169 2.86 -6.15 -20.69
CA LEU A 169 3.42 -6.34 -19.34
C LEU A 169 2.66 -7.41 -18.55
N SER A 170 1.34 -7.51 -18.73
CA SER A 170 0.55 -8.59 -18.15
C SER A 170 0.97 -9.97 -18.70
N ASN A 171 1.27 -10.09 -20.01
CA ASN A 171 1.80 -11.33 -20.58
C ASN A 171 3.14 -11.73 -19.94
N LEU A 172 4.05 -10.78 -19.77
CA LEU A 172 5.34 -11.01 -19.09
C LEU A 172 5.16 -11.48 -17.64
N ILE A 173 4.28 -10.83 -16.88
CA ILE A 173 3.96 -11.20 -15.49
C ILE A 173 3.42 -12.62 -15.40
N HIS A 174 2.48 -12.97 -16.29
CA HIS A 174 1.90 -14.32 -16.34
C HIS A 174 2.80 -15.38 -16.99
N GLY A 175 4.01 -15.03 -17.44
CA GLY A 175 4.98 -15.96 -18.01
C GLY A 175 4.56 -16.56 -19.35
N ARG A 176 3.81 -15.83 -20.18
CA ARG A 176 3.36 -16.33 -21.48
C ARG A 176 4.45 -16.23 -22.52
N CYS A 177 4.94 -17.36 -23.02
CA CYS A 177 5.98 -17.39 -24.07
C CYS A 177 5.48 -16.78 -25.40
N ALA A 178 4.22 -16.92 -25.73
CA ALA A 178 3.56 -16.26 -26.87
C ALA A 178 2.60 -15.19 -26.34
N PRO A 179 2.87 -13.90 -26.60
CA PRO A 179 2.00 -12.83 -26.09
C PRO A 179 0.64 -12.83 -26.77
N GLU A 180 -0.39 -12.58 -25.97
CA GLU A 180 -1.80 -12.54 -26.37
C GLU A 180 -2.42 -11.19 -26.03
N ILE A 181 -3.36 -10.71 -26.83
CA ILE A 181 -4.25 -9.60 -26.47
C ILE A 181 -5.63 -10.12 -26.11
N LYS A 182 -6.27 -9.45 -25.17
CA LYS A 182 -7.64 -9.69 -24.78
C LYS A 182 -8.54 -8.59 -25.31
N ASN A 183 -9.59 -8.99 -26.03
CA ASN A 183 -10.70 -8.13 -26.40
C ASN A 183 -11.97 -8.67 -25.73
N GLY A 184 -12.32 -8.14 -24.55
CA GLY A 184 -13.36 -8.73 -23.70
C GLY A 184 -12.95 -10.11 -23.20
N THR A 185 -13.70 -11.15 -23.55
CA THR A 185 -13.41 -12.56 -23.20
C THR A 185 -12.49 -13.26 -24.19
N ASP A 186 -12.33 -12.71 -25.40
CA ASP A 186 -11.58 -13.34 -26.47
C ASP A 186 -10.09 -13.06 -26.36
N LYS A 187 -9.30 -14.11 -26.53
CA LYS A 187 -7.84 -14.05 -26.57
C LYS A 187 -7.37 -14.28 -27.99
N GLN A 188 -6.49 -13.43 -28.45
CA GLN A 188 -5.90 -13.51 -29.79
C GLN A 188 -4.38 -13.32 -29.70
N PRO A 189 -3.57 -13.91 -30.61
CA PRO A 189 -2.16 -13.62 -30.70
C PRO A 189 -1.92 -12.10 -30.81
N PHE A 190 -0.89 -11.62 -30.17
CA PHE A 190 -0.54 -10.19 -30.22
C PHE A 190 -0.12 -9.82 -31.64
N PRO A 191 -0.81 -8.87 -32.33
CA PRO A 191 -0.41 -8.45 -33.66
C PRO A 191 1.00 -7.87 -33.67
N GLN A 192 1.81 -8.24 -34.66
CA GLN A 192 3.24 -7.92 -34.72
C GLN A 192 3.53 -6.42 -34.64
N GLU A 193 2.77 -5.60 -35.36
CA GLU A 193 2.95 -4.15 -35.36
C GLU A 193 2.63 -3.52 -33.99
N ARG A 194 1.54 -3.99 -33.35
CA ARG A 194 1.14 -3.54 -32.01
C ARG A 194 2.13 -4.02 -30.95
N LEU A 195 2.64 -5.25 -31.05
CA LEU A 195 3.67 -5.79 -30.18
C LEU A 195 4.93 -4.94 -30.25
N LYS A 196 5.40 -4.63 -31.47
CA LYS A 196 6.57 -3.79 -31.68
C LYS A 196 6.36 -2.39 -31.07
N SER A 197 5.22 -1.75 -31.36
CA SER A 197 4.92 -0.44 -30.77
C SER A 197 4.89 -0.46 -29.24
N ALA A 198 4.33 -1.50 -28.64
CA ALA A 198 4.30 -1.65 -27.17
C ALA A 198 5.72 -1.89 -26.60
N LEU A 199 6.55 -2.69 -27.27
CA LEU A 199 7.96 -2.90 -26.90
C LEU A 199 8.76 -1.59 -26.99
N ASP A 200 8.62 -0.84 -28.08
CA ASP A 200 9.29 0.46 -28.24
C ASP A 200 8.93 1.43 -27.10
N LYS A 201 7.68 1.42 -26.65
CA LYS A 201 7.25 2.26 -25.51
C LYS A 201 7.81 1.80 -24.19
N ILE A 202 7.82 0.50 -23.88
CA ILE A 202 8.38 0.02 -22.60
C ILE A 202 9.91 0.16 -22.58
N ALA A 203 10.57 0.13 -23.74
CA ALA A 203 12.01 0.38 -23.85
C ALA A 203 12.42 1.79 -23.39
N THR A 204 11.51 2.77 -23.42
CA THR A 204 11.74 4.11 -22.83
C THR A 204 11.96 4.08 -21.31
N TYR A 205 11.69 2.96 -20.66
CA TYR A 205 11.96 2.70 -19.24
C TYR A 205 13.23 1.85 -19.02
N ASN A 206 14.17 1.85 -19.97
CA ASN A 206 15.41 1.08 -19.94
C ASN A 206 15.18 -0.43 -19.87
N LEU A 207 14.11 -0.92 -20.51
CA LEU A 207 13.82 -2.34 -20.69
C LEU A 207 14.23 -2.79 -22.09
N SER A 208 14.48 -4.10 -22.27
CA SER A 208 14.73 -4.66 -23.60
C SER A 208 13.51 -4.47 -24.51
N ASP A 209 13.77 -4.27 -25.80
CA ASP A 209 12.78 -4.24 -26.88
C ASP A 209 12.54 -5.64 -27.51
N ASP A 210 13.17 -6.67 -26.96
CA ASP A 210 12.95 -8.08 -27.33
C ASP A 210 12.09 -8.80 -26.27
N TYR A 211 10.88 -9.21 -26.68
CA TYR A 211 9.97 -9.95 -25.82
C TYR A 211 10.56 -11.28 -25.34
N LYS A 212 11.34 -11.97 -26.18
CA LYS A 212 11.92 -13.26 -25.81
C LYS A 212 13.03 -13.09 -24.76
N GLU A 213 13.79 -12.04 -24.84
CA GLU A 213 14.77 -11.69 -23.82
C GLU A 213 14.09 -11.41 -22.49
N LEU A 214 13.08 -10.53 -22.50
CA LEU A 214 12.32 -10.19 -21.28
C LEU A 214 11.67 -11.40 -20.61
N ILE A 215 11.05 -12.30 -21.39
CA ILE A 215 10.40 -13.49 -20.81
C ILE A 215 11.41 -14.50 -20.26
N ASN A 216 12.56 -14.66 -20.91
CA ASN A 216 13.66 -15.50 -20.42
C ASN A 216 14.27 -14.94 -19.14
N ASP A 217 14.43 -13.62 -19.04
CA ASP A 217 14.94 -12.93 -17.86
C ASP A 217 13.96 -12.92 -16.70
N LEU A 218 12.71 -13.21 -16.96
CA LEU A 218 11.66 -13.45 -15.96
C LEU A 218 11.37 -14.94 -15.75
N SER A 219 12.25 -15.85 -16.20
CA SER A 219 12.04 -17.29 -15.98
C SER A 219 11.93 -17.63 -14.48
N THR A 220 11.28 -18.75 -14.14
CA THR A 220 11.12 -19.17 -12.75
C THR A 220 12.47 -19.34 -12.06
N GLU A 221 13.49 -19.85 -12.77
CA GLU A 221 14.85 -20.02 -12.27
C GLU A 221 15.45 -18.68 -11.86
N LYS A 222 15.37 -17.65 -12.70
CA LYS A 222 15.87 -16.31 -12.40
C LYS A 222 15.10 -15.62 -11.27
N LEU A 223 13.78 -15.84 -11.18
CA LEU A 223 12.99 -15.37 -10.05
C LEU A 223 13.43 -16.03 -8.73
N LEU A 224 13.72 -17.34 -8.74
CA LEU A 224 14.25 -18.05 -7.57
C LEU A 224 15.64 -17.55 -7.15
N GLU A 225 16.54 -17.32 -8.12
CA GLU A 225 17.86 -16.75 -7.84
C GLU A 225 17.76 -15.35 -7.20
N SER A 226 16.75 -14.58 -7.56
CA SER A 226 16.55 -13.23 -7.02
C SER A 226 16.16 -13.22 -5.54
N LEU A 227 15.52 -14.29 -5.03
CA LEU A 227 15.07 -14.38 -3.64
C LEU A 227 16.20 -14.33 -2.60
N GLN A 228 17.44 -14.55 -3.02
CA GLN A 228 18.62 -14.52 -2.14
C GLN A 228 19.40 -13.19 -2.21
N LYS A 229 19.08 -12.34 -3.19
CA LYS A 229 19.91 -11.19 -3.54
C LYS A 229 19.31 -9.84 -3.17
N PHE A 230 18.01 -9.76 -2.99
CA PHE A 230 17.28 -8.50 -2.87
C PHE A 230 16.51 -8.38 -1.55
N ASP A 231 16.02 -7.17 -1.26
CA ASP A 231 15.24 -6.85 -0.07
C ASP A 231 13.86 -7.52 -0.07
N ILE A 232 13.15 -7.35 1.04
CA ILE A 232 11.83 -7.94 1.30
C ILE A 232 10.81 -7.58 0.22
N TYR A 233 10.76 -6.32 -0.21
CA TYR A 233 9.79 -5.85 -1.19
C TYR A 233 9.98 -6.54 -2.54
N ASN A 234 11.23 -6.57 -3.03
CA ASN A 234 11.58 -7.23 -4.28
C ASN A 234 11.31 -8.74 -4.24
N ASN A 235 11.63 -9.38 -3.11
CA ASN A 235 11.38 -10.80 -2.91
C ASN A 235 9.89 -11.15 -2.95
N LEU A 236 9.04 -10.33 -2.35
CA LEU A 236 7.59 -10.56 -2.38
C LEU A 236 7.01 -10.47 -3.78
N ILE A 237 7.51 -9.54 -4.61
CA ILE A 237 7.10 -9.46 -6.00
C ILE A 237 7.51 -10.74 -6.75
N ALA A 238 8.76 -11.22 -6.59
CA ALA A 238 9.22 -12.45 -7.21
C ALA A 238 8.38 -13.67 -6.78
N ILE A 239 8.14 -13.84 -5.48
CA ILE A 239 7.30 -14.91 -4.91
C ILE A 239 5.90 -14.89 -5.53
N ARG A 240 5.31 -13.72 -5.64
CA ARG A 240 3.99 -13.57 -6.23
C ARG A 240 3.97 -14.01 -7.69
N LEU A 241 4.96 -13.61 -8.49
CA LEU A 241 5.07 -14.04 -9.87
C LEU A 241 5.22 -15.58 -9.97
N ILE A 242 6.01 -16.18 -9.09
CA ILE A 242 6.16 -17.63 -9.02
C ILE A 242 4.81 -18.29 -8.72
N PHE A 243 4.08 -17.84 -7.72
CA PHE A 243 2.77 -18.41 -7.36
C PHE A 243 1.72 -18.20 -8.45
N GLU A 244 1.74 -17.06 -9.14
CA GLU A 244 0.81 -16.79 -10.24
C GLU A 244 1.03 -17.72 -11.43
N ARG A 245 2.29 -18.10 -11.69
CA ARG A 245 2.67 -19.02 -12.76
C ARG A 245 2.50 -20.50 -12.37
N GLN A 246 2.62 -20.80 -11.08
CA GLN A 246 2.58 -22.14 -10.51
C GLN A 246 1.33 -22.31 -9.61
N GLY A 247 0.14 -22.33 -10.22
CA GLY A 247 -1.14 -22.37 -9.51
C GLY A 247 -1.29 -23.56 -8.55
N ASP A 248 -0.72 -24.73 -8.88
CA ASP A 248 -0.71 -25.89 -8.00
C ASP A 248 0.13 -25.64 -6.74
N LEU A 249 1.28 -24.98 -6.89
CA LEU A 249 2.15 -24.58 -5.79
C LEU A 249 1.43 -23.58 -4.88
N ALA A 250 0.82 -22.55 -5.47
CA ALA A 250 0.04 -21.56 -4.76
C ALA A 250 -1.12 -22.19 -3.96
N SER A 251 -1.83 -23.15 -4.56
CA SER A 251 -2.93 -23.88 -3.93
C SER A 251 -2.46 -24.72 -2.72
N LYS A 252 -1.33 -25.40 -2.85
CA LYS A 252 -0.71 -26.16 -1.76
C LYS A 252 -0.27 -25.23 -0.63
N PHE A 253 0.37 -24.11 -0.97
CA PHE A 253 0.82 -23.13 0.01
C PHE A 253 -0.35 -22.52 0.78
N ARG A 254 -1.41 -22.09 0.06
CA ARG A 254 -2.62 -21.54 0.65
C ARG A 254 -3.28 -22.49 1.65
N LYS A 255 -3.28 -23.80 1.38
CA LYS A 255 -3.84 -24.80 2.29
C LYS A 255 -2.99 -24.95 3.55
N LYS A 256 -1.66 -24.88 3.43
CA LYS A 256 -0.73 -25.08 4.54
C LYS A 256 -0.54 -23.82 5.39
N PHE A 257 -0.53 -22.64 4.75
CA PHE A 257 -0.25 -21.34 5.37
C PHE A 257 -1.25 -20.27 4.95
N PRO A 258 -2.54 -20.38 5.29
CA PRO A 258 -3.59 -19.50 4.80
C PRO A 258 -3.39 -18.02 5.17
N HIS A 259 -2.84 -17.75 6.36
CA HIS A 259 -2.61 -16.37 6.83
C HIS A 259 -1.51 -15.67 6.01
N ILE A 260 -0.38 -16.36 5.79
CA ILE A 260 0.74 -15.80 5.01
C ILE A 260 0.30 -15.61 3.55
N TYR A 261 -0.45 -16.57 2.97
CA TYR A 261 -0.96 -16.43 1.62
C TYR A 261 -1.90 -15.23 1.45
N LYS A 262 -2.76 -15.01 2.45
CA LYS A 262 -3.65 -13.84 2.46
C LYS A 262 -2.84 -12.55 2.48
N LEU A 263 -1.83 -12.44 3.34
CA LEU A 263 -0.94 -11.29 3.41
C LEU A 263 -0.26 -11.01 2.07
N LEU A 264 0.32 -12.05 1.43
CA LEU A 264 0.91 -11.95 0.10
C LEU A 264 -0.06 -11.40 -0.96
N ASN A 265 -1.30 -11.82 -0.91
CA ASN A 265 -2.31 -11.42 -1.90
C ASN A 265 -2.79 -9.99 -1.66
N GLU A 266 -2.97 -9.58 -0.41
CA GLU A 266 -3.45 -8.25 -0.03
C GLU A 266 -2.41 -7.15 -0.25
N THR A 267 -1.12 -7.42 -0.07
CA THR A 267 -0.05 -6.43 -0.26
C THR A 267 0.05 -5.84 -1.67
N ASN A 268 -0.60 -6.48 -2.65
CA ASN A 268 -0.60 -5.99 -4.03
C ASN A 268 -1.95 -5.42 -4.49
N HIS A 269 -3.00 -5.59 -3.69
CA HIS A 269 -4.23 -4.85 -3.86
C HIS A 269 -4.04 -3.49 -3.19
N ILE A 270 -3.38 -2.58 -3.89
CA ILE A 270 -3.40 -1.18 -3.51
C ILE A 270 -4.80 -0.70 -3.84
N GLU A 271 -5.71 -0.79 -2.88
CA GLU A 271 -6.87 0.07 -2.85
C GLU A 271 -6.34 1.47 -2.56
N ASN A 272 -5.96 2.17 -3.63
CA ASN A 272 -5.37 3.49 -3.52
C ASN A 272 -6.45 4.53 -3.32
N ASP A 273 -6.91 4.70 -2.12
CA ASP A 273 -7.63 5.90 -1.71
C ASP A 273 -6.70 7.12 -1.61
N TYR A 274 -5.39 6.92 -1.68
CA TYR A 274 -4.39 7.97 -1.49
C TYR A 274 -3.56 8.18 -2.75
N VAL A 275 -3.41 9.44 -3.13
CA VAL A 275 -2.44 9.87 -4.16
C VAL A 275 -1.01 9.70 -3.65
N LEU A 276 -0.81 9.81 -2.34
CA LEU A 276 0.46 9.61 -1.66
C LEU A 276 0.44 8.31 -0.86
N GLN A 277 1.58 7.63 -0.81
CA GLN A 277 1.82 6.47 0.03
C GLN A 277 3.25 6.48 0.57
N LEU A 278 3.49 5.70 1.62
CA LEU A 278 4.85 5.44 2.10
C LEU A 278 5.61 4.61 1.05
N ASP A 279 6.91 4.88 0.94
CA ASP A 279 7.80 4.13 0.05
C ASP A 279 7.86 2.66 0.49
N PRO A 280 7.36 1.71 -0.32
CA PRO A 280 7.25 0.31 0.08
C PRO A 280 8.61 -0.39 0.22
N SER A 281 9.68 0.15 -0.36
CA SER A 281 11.03 -0.39 -0.16
C SER A 281 11.55 -0.13 1.26
N LYS A 282 11.08 0.94 1.90
CA LYS A 282 11.45 1.31 3.27
C LYS A 282 10.44 0.84 4.32
N PHE A 283 9.15 0.95 4.03
CA PHE A 283 8.07 0.74 5.01
C PHE A 283 7.25 -0.52 4.77
N PHE A 284 7.55 -1.26 3.71
CA PHE A 284 6.89 -2.52 3.46
C PHE A 284 7.31 -3.55 4.52
N TYR A 285 6.31 -4.20 5.15
CA TYR A 285 6.58 -5.15 6.22
C TYR A 285 5.89 -6.49 6.00
N ILE A 286 6.71 -7.51 5.90
CA ILE A 286 6.39 -8.90 6.19
C ILE A 286 7.49 -9.44 7.10
N PRO A 287 7.20 -10.21 8.16
CA PRO A 287 8.22 -10.80 9.01
C PRO A 287 9.21 -11.64 8.19
N GLU A 288 10.51 -11.54 8.50
CA GLU A 288 11.52 -12.36 7.83
C GLU A 288 11.24 -13.86 8.02
N SER A 289 10.70 -14.25 9.19
CA SER A 289 10.22 -15.61 9.44
C SER A 289 9.17 -16.09 8.42
N ASP A 290 8.27 -15.22 7.98
CA ASP A 290 7.25 -15.56 6.99
C ASP A 290 7.88 -15.69 5.60
N LEU A 291 8.87 -14.85 5.28
CA LEU A 291 9.65 -14.98 4.05
C LEU A 291 10.46 -16.27 4.01
N GLU A 292 11.10 -16.66 5.12
CA GLU A 292 11.81 -17.92 5.21
C GLU A 292 10.89 -19.13 5.02
N ILE A 293 9.70 -19.09 5.61
CA ILE A 293 8.67 -20.13 5.40
C ILE A 293 8.31 -20.24 3.91
N ILE A 294 8.13 -19.10 3.24
CA ILE A 294 7.79 -19.07 1.82
C ILE A 294 8.95 -19.60 0.97
N ARG A 295 10.17 -19.13 1.21
CA ARG A 295 11.38 -19.54 0.47
C ARG A 295 11.61 -21.05 0.60
N ASN A 296 11.56 -21.58 1.82
CA ASN A 296 11.73 -23.00 2.10
C ASN A 296 10.66 -23.83 1.40
N PHE A 297 9.39 -23.40 1.49
CA PHE A 297 8.30 -24.10 0.83
C PHE A 297 8.46 -24.10 -0.71
N ILE A 298 8.87 -22.99 -1.31
CA ILE A 298 9.12 -22.91 -2.75
C ILE A 298 10.28 -23.85 -3.14
N SER A 299 11.38 -23.81 -2.42
CA SER A 299 12.55 -24.67 -2.66
C SER A 299 12.20 -26.14 -2.59
N GLU A 300 11.52 -26.57 -1.53
CA GLU A 300 11.10 -27.97 -1.34
C GLU A 300 10.16 -28.49 -2.43
N ASN A 301 9.33 -27.63 -3.02
CA ASN A 301 8.29 -28.07 -3.95
C ASN A 301 8.60 -27.84 -5.43
N LEU A 302 9.65 -27.04 -5.76
CA LEU A 302 10.07 -26.82 -7.14
C LEU A 302 11.27 -27.68 -7.56
N ILE A 303 12.17 -28.03 -6.63
CA ILE A 303 13.37 -28.85 -6.91
C ILE A 303 13.03 -30.31 -7.32
N TYR A 304 11.81 -30.78 -7.02
CA TYR A 304 11.38 -32.16 -7.34
C TYR A 304 10.64 -32.31 -8.68
N LYS A 305 10.79 -31.41 -9.62
CA LYS A 305 10.17 -31.49 -10.97
C LYS A 305 11.17 -31.52 -12.14
N GLU A 306 12.39 -32.01 -11.88
CA GLU A 306 13.28 -32.46 -12.97
C GLU A 306 12.98 -33.91 -13.38
#